data_c9ed58bb9f6ad8083db778b5f518ac75
#
_entry.id   c9ed58bb9f6ad8083db778b5f518ac75
#
_cell.length_a   1.000
_cell.length_b   1.000
_cell.length_c   1.000
_cell.angle_alpha   90.00
_cell.angle_beta   90.00
_cell.angle_gamma   90.00
#
_symmetry.space_group_name_H-M   'P 1'
#
loop_
_entity.id
_entity.type
_entity.pdbx_description
1 polymer ?
#
loop_
_entity_poly.entity_id
_entity_poly.type
_entity_poly.pdbx_seq_one_letter_code
_entity_poly.pdbx_strand_id
1 'polypeptide(L)'
;MLSVKDHEIRSLISMSDVINCIEQGFSDFYDGLFTMPQRSTMEVEGGTVLSMPCYRKKGEYFTIKVVSVFQPSTKIQSKMIQSSILIFNSKDGSLKACFDGDEITAMRTGAASGVATKFFAAPKSKFLAIFGTGAQAFTQVEAMMCVRPIEKIFVFSRNLKSSKTFSNSVSEILTVNATPGILANLKEVDIICTATPSKKELFNLSNLKEGVHINAIGSFKSDMIEISSDIIKNSKTIVDSVVSSKKEAGDLIQAEKNSSWEYENIFAELGSITKNKKYHKECIQQNSLFKSVGLGFQDLALTELLLKKM
;
A
#
# COMPACT_ATOMS: atom_id res chain seq x y z
N MET A 1 13.91 11.98 24.43
CA MET A 1 13.52 11.27 23.18
C MET A 1 12.13 10.69 23.37
N LEU A 2 11.19 11.09 22.55
CA LEU A 2 9.83 10.56 22.55
C LEU A 2 9.84 9.18 21.90
N SER A 3 9.18 8.18 22.51
CA SER A 3 8.95 6.85 21.94
C SER A 3 7.44 6.63 21.80
N VAL A 4 6.97 6.35 20.61
CA VAL A 4 5.54 6.19 20.30
C VAL A 4 5.29 4.77 19.81
N LYS A 5 4.35 4.09 20.46
CA LYS A 5 4.04 2.68 20.19
C LYS A 5 2.87 2.55 19.21
N ASP A 6 2.82 1.43 18.49
CA ASP A 6 1.77 1.14 17.50
C ASP A 6 0.35 1.37 18.05
N HIS A 7 0.07 0.96 19.29
CA HIS A 7 -1.27 1.10 19.87
C HIS A 7 -1.69 2.56 20.16
N GLU A 8 -0.71 3.46 20.32
CA GLU A 8 -0.98 4.89 20.55
C GLU A 8 -1.34 5.60 19.25
N ILE A 9 -0.78 5.16 18.11
CA ILE A 9 -0.94 5.79 16.81
C ILE A 9 -2.40 5.86 16.40
N ARG A 10 -3.15 4.75 16.54
CA ARG A 10 -4.57 4.68 16.17
C ARG A 10 -5.47 5.60 16.99
N SER A 11 -5.08 5.95 18.21
CA SER A 11 -5.85 6.89 19.03
C SER A 11 -5.65 8.35 18.62
N LEU A 12 -4.56 8.66 17.92
CA LEU A 12 -4.18 10.01 17.52
C LEU A 12 -4.75 10.44 16.17
N ILE A 13 -4.92 9.50 15.24
CA ILE A 13 -5.30 9.81 13.84
C ILE A 13 -6.28 8.80 13.26
N SER A 14 -7.19 9.27 12.42
CA SER A 14 -8.10 8.43 11.63
C SER A 14 -7.49 8.06 10.27
N MET A 15 -7.98 6.98 9.65
CA MET A 15 -7.59 6.61 8.28
C MET A 15 -7.91 7.74 7.27
N SER A 16 -8.97 8.50 7.49
CA SER A 16 -9.32 9.67 6.65
C SER A 16 -8.25 10.77 6.74
N ASP A 17 -7.73 11.06 7.94
CA ASP A 17 -6.62 12.02 8.13
C ASP A 17 -5.38 11.55 7.37
N VAL A 18 -5.08 10.24 7.45
CA VAL A 18 -3.92 9.65 6.76
C VAL A 18 -4.08 9.71 5.25
N ILE A 19 -5.26 9.38 4.71
CA ILE A 19 -5.53 9.48 3.27
C ILE A 19 -5.29 10.91 2.77
N ASN A 20 -5.79 11.92 3.47
CA ASN A 20 -5.60 13.32 3.08
C ASN A 20 -4.13 13.74 3.16
N CYS A 21 -3.42 13.30 4.20
CA CYS A 21 -1.99 13.54 4.36
C CYS A 21 -1.16 12.90 3.22
N ILE A 22 -1.46 11.66 2.86
CA ILE A 22 -0.75 10.92 1.80
C ILE A 22 -1.11 11.46 0.41
N GLU A 23 -2.35 11.90 0.18
CA GLU A 23 -2.74 12.57 -1.07
C GLU A 23 -1.93 13.84 -1.29
N GLN A 24 -1.79 14.69 -0.27
CA GLN A 24 -0.92 15.87 -0.33
C GLN A 24 0.55 15.48 -0.50
N GLY A 25 1.01 14.44 0.20
CA GLY A 25 2.38 13.91 0.05
C GLY A 25 2.70 13.46 -1.37
N PHE A 26 1.79 12.80 -2.07
CA PHE A 26 1.96 12.44 -3.48
C PHE A 26 2.06 13.67 -4.39
N SER A 27 1.23 14.70 -4.16
CA SER A 27 1.31 15.97 -4.90
C SER A 27 2.67 16.65 -4.69
N ASP A 28 3.13 16.72 -3.44
CA ASP A 28 4.44 17.30 -3.07
C ASP A 28 5.61 16.49 -3.64
N PHE A 29 5.46 15.17 -3.70
CA PHE A 29 6.46 14.29 -4.31
C PHE A 29 6.59 14.56 -5.82
N TYR A 30 5.48 14.72 -6.51
CA TYR A 30 5.46 15.08 -7.93
C TYR A 30 6.11 16.45 -8.17
N ASP A 31 5.93 17.42 -7.28
CA ASP A 31 6.57 18.74 -7.34
C ASP A 31 8.08 18.67 -6.97
N GLY A 32 8.63 17.50 -6.72
CA GLY A 32 10.05 17.31 -6.39
C GLY A 32 10.47 17.89 -5.03
N LEU A 33 9.53 18.01 -4.09
CA LEU A 33 9.79 18.56 -2.75
C LEU A 33 10.49 17.58 -1.80
N PHE A 34 10.63 16.31 -2.17
CA PHE A 34 11.32 15.33 -1.33
C PHE A 34 12.70 14.96 -1.88
N THR A 35 13.67 14.88 -0.98
CA THR A 35 14.93 14.20 -1.21
C THR A 35 14.82 12.82 -0.59
N MET A 36 14.78 11.80 -1.43
CA MET A 36 14.53 10.43 -1.06
C MET A 36 15.50 9.52 -1.82
N PRO A 37 16.67 9.25 -1.25
CA PRO A 37 17.58 8.26 -1.80
C PRO A 37 16.87 6.90 -1.92
N GLN A 38 17.31 6.11 -2.88
CA GLN A 38 16.82 4.76 -3.00
C GLN A 38 17.11 3.97 -1.72
N ARG A 39 16.15 3.11 -1.30
CA ARG A 39 16.36 2.28 -0.11
C ARG A 39 17.64 1.45 -0.25
N SER A 40 18.44 1.42 0.78
CA SER A 40 19.58 0.52 0.88
C SER A 40 19.15 -0.80 1.52
N THR A 41 19.77 -1.87 1.07
CA THR A 41 19.53 -3.23 1.57
C THR A 41 20.82 -3.78 2.11
N MET A 42 20.76 -4.37 3.30
CA MET A 42 21.88 -5.05 3.94
C MET A 42 21.43 -6.47 4.31
N GLU A 43 22.11 -7.44 3.74
CA GLU A 43 21.90 -8.84 4.12
C GLU A 43 22.66 -9.13 5.42
N VAL A 44 21.95 -9.78 6.34
CA VAL A 44 22.50 -10.24 7.63
C VAL A 44 22.18 -11.70 7.82
N GLU A 45 22.86 -12.38 8.72
CA GLU A 45 22.59 -13.79 9.00
C GLU A 45 21.12 -13.99 9.43
N GLY A 46 20.38 -14.74 8.63
CA GLY A 46 18.95 -15.05 8.87
C GLY A 46 17.96 -14.00 8.37
N GLY A 47 18.37 -12.88 7.76
CA GLY A 47 17.43 -11.87 7.30
C GLY A 47 18.03 -10.75 6.49
N THR A 48 17.18 -9.75 6.23
CA THR A 48 17.51 -8.57 5.44
C THR A 48 17.09 -7.33 6.22
N VAL A 49 17.95 -6.30 6.24
CA VAL A 49 17.65 -4.98 6.81
C VAL A 49 17.57 -3.95 5.69
N LEU A 50 16.51 -3.16 5.68
CA LEU A 50 16.27 -2.08 4.72
C LEU A 50 16.35 -0.73 5.43
N SER A 51 17.00 0.27 4.81
CA SER A 51 17.00 1.65 5.28
C SER A 51 16.37 2.57 4.25
N MET A 52 15.45 3.41 4.71
CA MET A 52 14.65 4.30 3.85
C MET A 52 14.70 5.73 4.41
N PRO A 53 15.73 6.51 4.07
CA PRO A 53 15.82 7.92 4.46
C PRO A 53 14.90 8.78 3.59
N CYS A 54 14.31 9.83 4.20
CA CYS A 54 13.51 10.82 3.50
C CYS A 54 13.61 12.19 4.17
N TYR A 55 13.76 13.23 3.35
CA TYR A 55 13.74 14.64 3.78
C TYR A 55 12.82 15.46 2.86
N ARG A 56 11.96 16.27 3.47
CA ARG A 56 11.19 17.28 2.74
C ARG A 56 12.02 18.57 2.64
N LYS A 57 12.22 19.09 1.43
CA LYS A 57 12.96 20.34 1.20
C LYS A 57 12.36 21.48 2.02
N LYS A 58 13.20 22.17 2.79
CA LYS A 58 12.80 23.21 3.76
C LYS A 58 11.89 22.71 4.89
N GLY A 59 11.71 21.40 5.04
CA GLY A 59 10.96 20.79 6.13
C GLY A 59 11.75 20.84 7.46
N GLU A 60 11.01 20.80 8.55
CA GLU A 60 11.58 20.83 9.90
C GLU A 60 12.24 19.49 10.28
N TYR A 61 11.83 18.40 9.62
CA TYR A 61 12.25 17.04 9.95
C TYR A 61 12.77 16.26 8.74
N PHE A 62 13.57 15.25 9.03
CA PHE A 62 13.84 14.13 8.14
C PHE A 62 13.64 12.82 8.90
N THR A 63 13.37 11.74 8.16
CA THR A 63 13.17 10.42 8.75
C THR A 63 14.15 9.40 8.18
N ILE A 64 14.44 8.38 8.98
CA ILE A 64 15.05 7.14 8.53
C ILE A 64 14.18 6.00 9.04
N LYS A 65 13.48 5.30 8.13
CA LYS A 65 12.83 4.05 8.48
C LYS A 65 13.80 2.89 8.32
N VAL A 66 13.91 2.08 9.35
CA VAL A 66 14.64 0.81 9.32
C VAL A 66 13.61 -0.32 9.35
N VAL A 67 13.70 -1.25 8.42
CA VAL A 67 12.83 -2.43 8.32
C VAL A 67 13.69 -3.67 8.38
N SER A 68 13.37 -4.57 9.30
CA SER A 68 14.01 -5.88 9.43
C SER A 68 13.05 -6.97 8.93
N VAL A 69 13.51 -7.80 8.00
CA VAL A 69 12.76 -8.93 7.43
C VAL A 69 13.49 -10.22 7.77
N PHE A 70 12.96 -10.97 8.72
CA PHE A 70 13.55 -12.24 9.18
C PHE A 70 12.55 -13.38 9.02
N GLN A 71 13.05 -14.58 8.73
CA GLN A 71 12.21 -15.77 8.72
C GLN A 71 11.74 -16.06 10.16
N PRO A 72 10.45 -16.38 10.36
CA PRO A 72 9.96 -16.75 11.67
C PRO A 72 10.71 -17.98 12.20
N SER A 73 11.27 -17.86 13.39
CA SER A 73 11.94 -18.96 14.07
C SER A 73 10.96 -19.62 15.06
N THR A 74 10.96 -20.94 15.15
CA THR A 74 10.18 -21.68 16.15
C THR A 74 10.63 -21.39 17.59
N LYS A 75 11.84 -20.84 17.76
CA LYS A 75 12.41 -20.51 19.08
C LYS A 75 12.11 -19.07 19.52
N ILE A 76 11.78 -18.18 18.57
CA ILE A 76 11.51 -16.77 18.85
C ILE A 76 10.17 -16.42 18.21
N GLN A 77 9.16 -16.13 19.02
CA GLN A 77 7.88 -15.60 18.57
C GLN A 77 8.07 -14.15 18.09
N SER A 78 8.71 -13.96 16.93
CA SER A 78 8.91 -12.64 16.33
C SER A 78 8.06 -12.50 15.07
N LYS A 79 7.59 -11.28 14.81
CA LYS A 79 6.98 -10.94 13.53
C LYS A 79 8.04 -11.11 12.44
N MET A 80 7.63 -11.57 11.25
CA MET A 80 8.52 -11.66 10.08
C MET A 80 9.10 -10.30 9.69
N ILE A 81 8.30 -9.27 9.80
CA ILE A 81 8.67 -7.89 9.45
C ILE A 81 8.51 -7.04 10.70
N GLN A 82 9.53 -6.30 11.04
CA GLN A 82 9.53 -5.30 12.10
C GLN A 82 10.11 -4.01 11.57
N SER A 83 9.56 -2.88 11.98
CA SER A 83 10.07 -1.59 11.53
C SER A 83 10.08 -0.54 12.63
N SER A 84 11.04 0.36 12.54
CA SER A 84 11.14 1.55 13.37
C SER A 84 11.39 2.77 12.49
N ILE A 85 10.77 3.90 12.85
CA ILE A 85 10.94 5.16 12.15
C ILE A 85 11.55 6.17 13.12
N LEU A 86 12.78 6.60 12.80
CA LEU A 86 13.49 7.65 13.52
C LEU A 86 13.20 9.00 12.85
N ILE A 87 12.76 10.00 13.59
CA ILE A 87 12.55 11.36 13.11
C ILE A 87 13.54 12.33 13.77
N PHE A 88 14.23 13.10 12.95
CA PHE A 88 15.29 14.02 13.34
C PHE A 88 14.93 15.45 12.96
N ASN A 89 15.39 16.41 13.75
CA ASN A 89 15.34 17.82 13.38
C ASN A 89 16.35 18.10 12.26
N SER A 90 15.89 18.76 11.18
CA SER A 90 16.73 19.04 10.01
C SER A 90 17.76 20.16 10.21
N LYS A 91 17.64 20.97 11.29
CA LYS A 91 18.54 22.09 11.56
C LYS A 91 19.80 21.68 12.32
N ASP A 92 19.65 20.75 13.27
CA ASP A 92 20.73 20.37 14.18
C ASP A 92 21.03 18.86 14.20
N GLY A 93 20.23 18.05 13.46
CA GLY A 93 20.38 16.60 13.41
C GLY A 93 19.94 15.87 14.68
N SER A 94 19.34 16.55 15.65
CA SER A 94 18.91 15.93 16.90
C SER A 94 17.73 14.97 16.69
N LEU A 95 17.80 13.78 17.31
CA LEU A 95 16.71 12.82 17.31
C LEU A 95 15.53 13.34 18.14
N LYS A 96 14.37 13.50 17.54
CA LYS A 96 13.13 13.98 18.17
C LYS A 96 12.30 12.84 18.73
N ALA A 97 12.03 11.84 17.91
CA ALA A 97 11.19 10.70 18.29
C ALA A 97 11.60 9.42 17.57
N CYS A 98 11.20 8.30 18.18
CA CYS A 98 11.23 6.97 17.59
C CYS A 98 9.81 6.42 17.62
N PHE A 99 9.29 6.05 16.45
CA PHE A 99 7.99 5.41 16.29
C PHE A 99 8.16 3.92 16.02
N ASP A 100 7.31 3.10 16.61
CA ASP A 100 7.08 1.75 16.09
C ASP A 100 6.53 1.91 14.66
N GLY A 101 7.10 1.20 13.69
CA GLY A 101 6.84 1.48 12.29
C GLY A 101 5.78 0.59 11.65
N ASP A 102 5.30 -0.45 12.33
CA ASP A 102 4.40 -1.43 11.74
C ASP A 102 3.04 -0.82 11.45
N GLU A 103 2.44 -0.12 12.42
CA GLU A 103 1.16 0.55 12.25
C GLU A 103 1.24 1.71 11.26
N ILE A 104 2.29 2.53 11.34
CA ILE A 104 2.53 3.61 10.37
C ILE A 104 2.63 3.04 8.97
N THR A 105 3.40 1.96 8.78
CA THR A 105 3.56 1.30 7.47
C THR A 105 2.23 0.75 6.96
N ALA A 106 1.41 0.15 7.83
CA ALA A 106 0.10 -0.37 7.46
C ALA A 106 -0.85 0.77 7.05
N MET A 107 -0.97 1.80 7.88
CA MET A 107 -1.89 2.93 7.63
C MET A 107 -1.51 3.71 6.37
N ARG A 108 -0.20 4.06 6.17
CA ARG A 108 0.23 4.81 4.98
C ARG A 108 0.09 4.00 3.68
N THR A 109 0.19 2.66 3.76
CA THR A 109 -0.01 1.78 2.61
C THR A 109 -1.49 1.69 2.25
N GLY A 110 -2.37 1.51 3.23
CA GLY A 110 -3.82 1.59 3.02
C GLY A 110 -4.24 2.94 2.46
N ALA A 111 -3.71 4.02 3.01
CA ALA A 111 -3.99 5.38 2.54
C ALA A 111 -3.56 5.62 1.09
N ALA A 112 -2.40 5.12 0.67
CA ALA A 112 -1.96 5.22 -0.74
C ALA A 112 -2.95 4.53 -1.70
N SER A 113 -3.43 3.33 -1.33
CA SER A 113 -4.50 2.64 -2.07
C SER A 113 -5.82 3.43 -2.02
N GLY A 114 -6.15 4.04 -0.88
CA GLY A 114 -7.31 4.93 -0.73
C GLY A 114 -7.25 6.12 -1.68
N VAL A 115 -6.08 6.78 -1.77
CA VAL A 115 -5.85 7.88 -2.72
C VAL A 115 -6.05 7.40 -4.16
N ALA A 116 -5.43 6.30 -4.57
CA ALA A 116 -5.61 5.77 -5.92
C ALA A 116 -7.09 5.45 -6.19
N THR A 117 -7.77 4.79 -5.25
CA THR A 117 -9.19 4.44 -5.36
C THR A 117 -10.10 5.67 -5.51
N LYS A 118 -9.79 6.80 -4.85
CA LYS A 118 -10.53 8.08 -5.04
C LYS A 118 -10.57 8.50 -6.50
N PHE A 119 -9.48 8.29 -7.24
CA PHE A 119 -9.35 8.75 -8.62
C PHE A 119 -9.79 7.71 -9.68
N PHE A 120 -9.67 6.43 -9.38
CA PHE A 120 -9.78 5.38 -10.40
C PHE A 120 -10.94 4.40 -10.22
N ALA A 121 -11.50 4.24 -9.03
CA ALA A 121 -12.69 3.42 -8.84
C ALA A 121 -13.98 4.24 -9.04
N ALA A 122 -15.04 3.58 -9.51
CA ALA A 122 -16.35 4.21 -9.63
C ALA A 122 -16.82 4.77 -8.26
N PRO A 123 -17.43 5.97 -8.21
CA PRO A 123 -17.87 6.56 -6.93
C PRO A 123 -18.88 5.71 -6.15
N LYS A 124 -19.65 4.88 -6.85
CA LYS A 124 -20.67 3.99 -6.28
C LYS A 124 -20.18 2.55 -6.08
N SER A 125 -18.87 2.32 -6.06
CA SER A 125 -18.29 0.99 -5.78
C SER A 125 -18.70 0.50 -4.39
N LYS A 126 -19.27 -0.72 -4.34
CA LYS A 126 -19.84 -1.32 -3.12
C LYS A 126 -19.22 -2.64 -2.72
N PHE A 127 -18.62 -3.36 -3.67
CA PHE A 127 -18.09 -4.70 -3.46
C PHE A 127 -16.58 -4.71 -3.52
N LEU A 128 -15.97 -5.13 -2.42
CA LEU A 128 -14.52 -5.20 -2.24
C LEU A 128 -14.06 -6.66 -2.18
N ALA A 129 -12.99 -7.00 -2.87
CA ALA A 129 -12.21 -8.21 -2.61
C ALA A 129 -10.88 -7.87 -1.96
N ILE A 130 -10.51 -8.58 -0.89
CA ILE A 130 -9.21 -8.48 -0.25
C ILE A 130 -8.48 -9.82 -0.33
N PHE A 131 -7.33 -9.86 -0.96
CA PHE A 131 -6.43 -11.01 -1.01
C PHE A 131 -5.33 -10.84 0.03
N GLY A 132 -5.32 -11.74 1.01
CA GLY A 132 -4.46 -11.68 2.19
C GLY A 132 -5.25 -11.38 3.46
N THR A 133 -4.70 -11.83 4.60
CA THR A 133 -5.28 -11.65 5.94
C THR A 133 -4.20 -11.20 6.94
N GLY A 134 -3.12 -10.62 6.43
CA GLY A 134 -2.00 -10.11 7.22
C GLY A 134 -2.21 -8.66 7.67
N ALA A 135 -1.17 -8.08 8.26
CA ALA A 135 -1.18 -6.74 8.84
C ALA A 135 -1.67 -5.65 7.86
N GLN A 136 -1.30 -5.74 6.58
CA GLN A 136 -1.71 -4.75 5.57
C GLN A 136 -3.19 -4.88 5.16
N ALA A 137 -3.77 -6.08 5.25
CA ALA A 137 -5.12 -6.33 4.73
C ALA A 137 -6.19 -5.49 5.43
N PHE A 138 -6.08 -5.31 6.75
CA PHE A 138 -7.06 -4.55 7.53
C PHE A 138 -7.08 -3.08 7.14
N THR A 139 -5.91 -2.44 7.03
CA THR A 139 -5.82 -1.02 6.63
C THR A 139 -6.21 -0.78 5.18
N GLN A 140 -6.05 -1.79 4.29
CA GLN A 140 -6.63 -1.73 2.95
C GLN A 140 -8.16 -1.64 3.01
N VAL A 141 -8.80 -2.50 3.80
CA VAL A 141 -10.26 -2.47 4.00
C VAL A 141 -10.71 -1.12 4.56
N GLU A 142 -10.08 -0.65 5.66
CA GLU A 142 -10.38 0.66 6.25
C GLU A 142 -10.31 1.80 5.24
N ALA A 143 -9.23 1.83 4.45
CA ALA A 143 -9.04 2.87 3.44
C ALA A 143 -10.11 2.82 2.35
N MET A 144 -10.49 1.63 1.88
CA MET A 144 -11.57 1.50 0.89
C MET A 144 -12.90 1.99 1.44
N MET A 145 -13.23 1.67 2.69
CA MET A 145 -14.47 2.12 3.36
C MET A 145 -14.47 3.64 3.59
N CYS A 146 -13.31 4.27 3.80
CA CYS A 146 -13.22 5.73 3.91
C CYS A 146 -13.53 6.45 2.59
N VAL A 147 -13.29 5.82 1.43
CA VAL A 147 -13.36 6.49 0.13
C VAL A 147 -14.51 6.01 -0.75
N ARG A 148 -15.14 4.88 -0.42
CA ARG A 148 -16.27 4.28 -1.18
C ARG A 148 -17.30 3.71 -0.22
N PRO A 149 -18.58 3.67 -0.62
CA PRO A 149 -19.68 3.09 0.18
C PRO A 149 -19.66 1.56 0.13
N ILE A 150 -18.62 0.94 0.71
CA ILE A 150 -18.46 -0.52 0.69
C ILE A 150 -19.55 -1.17 1.54
N GLU A 151 -20.31 -2.09 0.93
CA GLU A 151 -21.40 -2.83 1.58
C GLU A 151 -21.03 -4.30 1.83
N LYS A 152 -20.14 -4.87 0.99
CA LYS A 152 -19.75 -6.28 1.09
C LYS A 152 -18.28 -6.48 0.76
N ILE A 153 -17.65 -7.37 1.52
CA ILE A 153 -16.24 -7.71 1.40
C ILE A 153 -16.07 -9.22 1.22
N PHE A 154 -15.34 -9.62 0.19
CA PHE A 154 -14.93 -11.00 -0.05
C PHE A 154 -13.46 -11.16 0.35
N VAL A 155 -13.19 -12.05 1.30
CA VAL A 155 -11.84 -12.28 1.85
C VAL A 155 -11.22 -13.54 1.26
N PHE A 156 -10.09 -13.38 0.61
CA PHE A 156 -9.34 -14.48 -0.02
C PHE A 156 -8.06 -14.80 0.76
N SER A 157 -7.85 -16.05 1.06
CA SER A 157 -6.64 -16.55 1.71
C SER A 157 -6.38 -18.00 1.29
N ARG A 158 -5.11 -18.43 1.35
CA ARG A 158 -4.74 -19.84 1.12
C ARG A 158 -5.39 -20.80 2.11
N ASN A 159 -5.76 -20.29 3.26
CA ASN A 159 -6.36 -21.06 4.35
C ASN A 159 -7.74 -20.51 4.69
N LEU A 160 -8.77 -21.34 4.54
CA LEU A 160 -10.16 -20.98 4.84
C LEU A 160 -10.36 -20.52 6.30
N LYS A 161 -9.62 -21.09 7.26
CA LYS A 161 -9.68 -20.66 8.65
C LYS A 161 -9.23 -19.21 8.79
N SER A 162 -8.14 -18.83 8.13
CA SER A 162 -7.62 -17.44 8.17
C SER A 162 -8.61 -16.47 7.54
N SER A 163 -9.23 -16.81 6.38
CA SER A 163 -10.23 -15.94 5.77
C SER A 163 -11.47 -15.78 6.64
N LYS A 164 -11.96 -16.86 7.27
CA LYS A 164 -13.09 -16.78 8.22
C LYS A 164 -12.77 -15.91 9.44
N THR A 165 -11.61 -16.13 10.08
CA THR A 165 -11.20 -15.33 11.24
C THR A 165 -11.09 -13.85 10.88
N PHE A 166 -10.44 -13.52 9.75
CA PHE A 166 -10.30 -12.16 9.29
C PHE A 166 -11.65 -11.54 8.90
N SER A 167 -12.54 -12.27 8.21
CA SER A 167 -13.88 -11.79 7.87
C SER A 167 -14.68 -11.43 9.12
N ASN A 168 -14.66 -12.29 10.16
CA ASN A 168 -15.35 -12.03 11.42
C ASN A 168 -14.81 -10.77 12.09
N SER A 169 -13.48 -10.63 12.19
CA SER A 169 -12.83 -9.44 12.77
C SER A 169 -13.19 -8.15 12.02
N VAL A 170 -13.16 -8.19 10.70
CA VAL A 170 -13.57 -7.03 9.86
C VAL A 170 -15.03 -6.68 10.05
N SER A 171 -15.92 -7.70 10.07
CA SER A 171 -17.36 -7.47 10.27
C SER A 171 -17.66 -6.87 11.64
N GLU A 172 -16.99 -7.34 12.67
CA GLU A 172 -17.16 -6.85 14.04
C GLU A 172 -16.64 -5.42 14.22
N ILE A 173 -15.41 -5.15 13.78
CA ILE A 173 -14.73 -3.87 14.03
C ILE A 173 -15.28 -2.77 13.12
N LEU A 174 -15.51 -3.07 11.85
CA LEU A 174 -15.90 -2.08 10.84
C LEU A 174 -17.40 -2.08 10.51
N THR A 175 -18.16 -2.95 11.15
CA THR A 175 -19.63 -3.03 10.98
C THR A 175 -20.03 -3.19 9.51
N VAL A 176 -19.37 -4.09 8.78
CA VAL A 176 -19.59 -4.35 7.35
C VAL A 176 -19.73 -5.85 7.09
N ASN A 177 -20.50 -6.23 6.07
CA ASN A 177 -20.65 -7.63 5.71
C ASN A 177 -19.37 -8.18 5.05
N ALA A 178 -18.57 -8.95 5.78
CA ALA A 178 -17.37 -9.62 5.26
C ALA A 178 -17.50 -11.15 5.32
N THR A 179 -17.18 -11.82 4.23
CA THR A 179 -17.27 -13.29 4.10
C THR A 179 -16.06 -13.84 3.36
N PRO A 180 -15.67 -15.11 3.61
CA PRO A 180 -14.72 -15.80 2.75
C PRO A 180 -15.18 -15.78 1.29
N GLY A 181 -14.26 -15.44 0.37
CA GLY A 181 -14.53 -15.35 -1.06
C GLY A 181 -14.12 -16.60 -1.82
N ILE A 182 -14.77 -16.81 -2.98
CA ILE A 182 -14.35 -17.75 -4.04
C ILE A 182 -14.13 -16.98 -5.32
N LEU A 183 -13.33 -17.48 -6.25
CA LEU A 183 -12.97 -16.75 -7.48
C LEU A 183 -14.16 -16.28 -8.30
N ALA A 184 -15.27 -17.02 -8.28
CA ALA A 184 -16.52 -16.62 -8.96
C ALA A 184 -17.06 -15.26 -8.46
N ASN A 185 -16.81 -14.90 -7.19
CA ASN A 185 -17.27 -13.62 -6.63
C ASN A 185 -16.58 -12.41 -7.30
N LEU A 186 -15.42 -12.58 -7.93
CA LEU A 186 -14.71 -11.48 -8.58
C LEU A 186 -15.49 -10.86 -9.74
N LYS A 187 -16.50 -11.57 -10.30
CA LYS A 187 -17.43 -11.02 -11.30
C LYS A 187 -18.36 -9.93 -10.76
N GLU A 188 -18.52 -9.87 -9.44
CA GLU A 188 -19.36 -8.86 -8.77
C GLU A 188 -18.55 -7.70 -8.20
N VAL A 189 -17.23 -7.88 -8.04
CA VAL A 189 -16.37 -6.98 -7.28
C VAL A 189 -16.03 -5.71 -8.07
N ASP A 190 -16.10 -4.57 -7.38
CA ASP A 190 -15.76 -3.25 -7.93
C ASP A 190 -14.31 -2.88 -7.68
N ILE A 191 -13.77 -3.29 -6.52
CA ILE A 191 -12.42 -2.97 -6.07
C ILE A 191 -11.75 -4.24 -5.55
N ILE A 192 -10.50 -4.45 -5.96
CA ILE A 192 -9.66 -5.55 -5.47
C ILE A 192 -8.44 -4.95 -4.78
N CYS A 193 -8.11 -5.42 -3.57
CA CYS A 193 -6.83 -5.13 -2.93
C CYS A 193 -6.06 -6.43 -2.76
N THR A 194 -4.79 -6.47 -3.19
CA THR A 194 -3.92 -7.61 -2.98
C THR A 194 -2.78 -7.24 -2.02
N ALA A 195 -2.64 -8.02 -0.94
CA ALA A 195 -1.69 -7.82 0.14
C ALA A 195 -1.07 -9.15 0.56
N THR A 196 -0.50 -9.88 -0.40
CA THR A 196 0.05 -11.22 -0.19
C THR A 196 1.55 -11.30 -0.54
N PRO A 197 2.32 -12.19 0.07
CA PRO A 197 3.68 -12.51 -0.34
C PRO A 197 3.71 -13.55 -1.48
N SER A 198 2.74 -13.54 -2.39
CA SER A 198 2.62 -14.54 -3.43
C SER A 198 3.77 -14.46 -4.43
N LYS A 199 4.16 -15.61 -4.96
CA LYS A 199 5.08 -15.78 -6.11
C LYS A 199 4.35 -16.32 -7.34
N LYS A 200 3.01 -16.33 -7.28
CA LYS A 200 2.13 -16.79 -8.36
C LYS A 200 0.94 -15.87 -8.45
N GLU A 201 0.43 -15.68 -9.64
CA GLU A 201 -0.80 -14.93 -9.92
C GLU A 201 -1.96 -15.41 -9.05
N LEU A 202 -2.74 -14.48 -8.53
CA LEU A 202 -3.85 -14.77 -7.62
C LEU A 202 -5.16 -15.05 -8.37
N PHE A 203 -5.34 -14.45 -9.53
CA PHE A 203 -6.52 -14.57 -10.38
C PHE A 203 -6.19 -14.14 -11.82
N ASN A 204 -7.08 -14.49 -12.76
CA ASN A 204 -6.93 -14.20 -14.17
C ASN A 204 -7.87 -13.08 -14.63
N LEU A 205 -7.58 -12.48 -15.77
CA LEU A 205 -8.43 -11.44 -16.38
C LEU A 205 -9.88 -11.95 -16.59
N SER A 206 -10.06 -13.21 -16.97
CA SER A 206 -11.36 -13.83 -17.14
C SER A 206 -12.20 -13.93 -15.86
N ASN A 207 -11.60 -13.80 -14.69
CA ASN A 207 -12.32 -13.75 -13.40
C ASN A 207 -12.95 -12.39 -13.13
N LEU A 208 -12.49 -11.33 -13.78
CA LEU A 208 -12.86 -9.95 -13.48
C LEU A 208 -14.10 -9.53 -14.24
N LYS A 209 -14.81 -8.54 -13.72
CA LYS A 209 -15.73 -7.73 -14.49
C LYS A 209 -15.00 -6.57 -15.15
N GLU A 210 -15.60 -5.91 -16.12
CA GLU A 210 -15.09 -4.67 -16.70
C GLU A 210 -15.17 -3.50 -15.71
N GLY A 211 -14.20 -2.59 -15.78
CA GLY A 211 -14.15 -1.39 -14.96
C GLY A 211 -13.73 -1.63 -13.49
N VAL A 212 -13.13 -2.78 -13.17
CA VAL A 212 -12.59 -3.05 -11.83
C VAL A 212 -11.35 -2.20 -11.55
N HIS A 213 -11.27 -1.69 -10.31
CA HIS A 213 -10.05 -1.04 -9.80
C HIS A 213 -9.26 -2.01 -8.91
N ILE A 214 -7.96 -2.14 -9.16
CA ILE A 214 -7.08 -3.07 -8.43
C ILE A 214 -5.99 -2.27 -7.72
N ASN A 215 -5.83 -2.47 -6.41
CA ASN A 215 -4.70 -2.00 -5.61
C ASN A 215 -3.77 -3.18 -5.32
N ALA A 216 -2.63 -3.24 -5.98
CA ALA A 216 -1.64 -4.32 -5.84
C ALA A 216 -0.46 -3.85 -5.00
N ILE A 217 -0.42 -4.27 -3.72
CA ILE A 217 0.59 -3.77 -2.76
C ILE A 217 1.48 -4.87 -2.18
N GLY A 218 1.17 -6.15 -2.39
CA GLY A 218 1.90 -7.24 -1.73
C GLY A 218 3.20 -7.62 -2.42
N SER A 219 3.31 -7.46 -3.73
CA SER A 219 4.51 -7.76 -4.52
C SER A 219 5.47 -6.55 -4.50
N PHE A 220 6.41 -6.53 -3.55
CA PHE A 220 7.42 -5.46 -3.35
C PHE A 220 8.87 -5.95 -3.53
N LYS A 221 9.06 -7.15 -4.08
CA LYS A 221 10.35 -7.72 -4.52
C LYS A 221 10.19 -8.29 -5.92
N SER A 222 11.29 -8.32 -6.68
CA SER A 222 11.31 -8.73 -8.09
C SER A 222 10.85 -10.17 -8.35
N ASP A 223 10.89 -11.04 -7.33
CA ASP A 223 10.47 -12.46 -7.39
C ASP A 223 9.04 -12.72 -6.88
N MET A 224 8.30 -11.66 -6.51
CA MET A 224 6.91 -11.73 -6.06
C MET A 224 5.96 -11.40 -7.21
N ILE A 225 4.81 -12.10 -7.27
CA ILE A 225 3.76 -11.89 -8.27
C ILE A 225 2.40 -12.05 -7.61
N GLU A 226 1.51 -11.09 -7.80
CA GLU A 226 0.10 -11.16 -7.42
C GLU A 226 -0.82 -11.05 -8.65
N ILE A 227 -0.43 -10.22 -9.62
CA ILE A 227 -1.23 -9.81 -10.77
C ILE A 227 -0.65 -10.40 -12.05
N SER A 228 -1.49 -11.00 -12.87
CA SER A 228 -1.08 -11.57 -14.15
C SER A 228 -0.70 -10.49 -15.17
N SER A 229 0.22 -10.83 -16.08
CA SER A 229 0.61 -9.94 -17.17
C SER A 229 -0.57 -9.53 -18.05
N ASP A 230 -1.56 -10.42 -18.23
CA ASP A 230 -2.77 -10.10 -19.01
C ASP A 230 -3.63 -9.03 -18.35
N ILE A 231 -3.74 -9.04 -17.03
CA ILE A 231 -4.44 -7.97 -16.29
C ILE A 231 -3.68 -6.65 -16.43
N ILE A 232 -2.35 -6.67 -16.30
CA ILE A 232 -1.51 -5.48 -16.43
C ILE A 232 -1.66 -4.85 -17.82
N LYS A 233 -1.61 -5.67 -18.88
CA LYS A 233 -1.78 -5.23 -20.29
C LYS A 233 -3.14 -4.64 -20.57
N ASN A 234 -4.20 -5.13 -19.91
CA ASN A 234 -5.58 -4.71 -20.12
C ASN A 234 -6.08 -3.70 -19.09
N SER A 235 -5.16 -3.09 -18.32
CA SER A 235 -5.47 -2.08 -17.31
C SER A 235 -4.71 -0.78 -17.54
N LYS A 236 -5.30 0.33 -17.15
CA LYS A 236 -4.53 1.57 -16.94
C LYS A 236 -3.67 1.37 -15.70
N THR A 237 -2.37 1.18 -15.91
CA THR A 237 -1.42 0.95 -14.82
C THR A 237 -0.91 2.26 -14.24
N ILE A 238 -1.16 2.48 -12.97
CA ILE A 238 -0.69 3.61 -12.17
C ILE A 238 0.33 3.09 -11.17
N VAL A 239 1.38 3.85 -10.92
CA VAL A 239 2.41 3.51 -9.95
C VAL A 239 2.61 4.63 -8.93
N ASP A 240 3.17 4.28 -7.78
CA ASP A 240 3.63 5.26 -6.80
C ASP A 240 4.90 6.00 -7.28
N SER A 241 5.83 5.28 -7.94
CA SER A 241 7.02 5.81 -8.61
C SER A 241 7.50 4.86 -9.70
N VAL A 242 7.70 5.36 -10.91
CA VAL A 242 8.27 4.57 -12.02
C VAL A 242 9.67 4.07 -11.67
N VAL A 243 10.50 4.91 -11.08
CA VAL A 243 11.88 4.56 -10.69
C VAL A 243 11.92 3.42 -9.68
N SER A 244 11.07 3.47 -8.67
CA SER A 244 10.99 2.41 -7.64
C SER A 244 10.34 1.14 -8.20
N SER A 245 9.31 1.29 -9.04
CA SER A 245 8.60 0.15 -9.65
C SER A 245 9.52 -0.67 -10.56
N LYS A 246 10.40 -0.05 -11.34
CA LYS A 246 11.39 -0.74 -12.19
C LYS A 246 12.32 -1.68 -11.41
N LYS A 247 12.50 -1.44 -10.11
CA LYS A 247 13.42 -2.22 -9.28
C LYS A 247 12.72 -3.23 -8.36
N GLU A 248 11.51 -2.92 -7.94
CA GLU A 248 10.88 -3.61 -6.81
C GLU A 248 9.49 -4.17 -7.11
N ALA A 249 8.78 -3.66 -8.15
CA ALA A 249 7.44 -4.12 -8.49
C ALA A 249 7.49 -5.44 -9.27
N GLY A 250 7.54 -6.56 -8.56
CA GLY A 250 7.69 -7.87 -9.17
C GLY A 250 6.65 -8.16 -10.25
N ASP A 251 5.38 -7.77 -10.05
CA ASP A 251 4.32 -7.91 -11.06
C ASP A 251 4.71 -7.24 -12.39
N LEU A 252 5.19 -5.99 -12.34
CA LEU A 252 5.54 -5.22 -13.53
C LEU A 252 6.85 -5.73 -14.16
N ILE A 253 7.84 -6.07 -13.34
CA ILE A 253 9.11 -6.64 -13.79
C ILE A 253 8.86 -7.96 -14.54
N GLN A 254 7.97 -8.80 -14.04
CA GLN A 254 7.64 -10.07 -14.71
C GLN A 254 6.77 -9.85 -15.95
N ALA A 255 5.87 -8.85 -15.94
CA ALA A 255 5.09 -8.51 -17.13
C ALA A 255 5.98 -8.03 -18.28
N GLU A 256 6.97 -7.16 -18.01
CA GLU A 256 7.92 -6.71 -19.01
C GLU A 256 8.76 -7.86 -19.58
N LYS A 257 9.23 -8.78 -18.72
CA LYS A 257 10.04 -9.94 -19.15
C LYS A 257 9.26 -10.97 -19.97
N ASN A 258 7.99 -11.19 -19.63
CA ASN A 258 7.23 -12.35 -20.10
C ASN A 258 6.10 -11.99 -21.06
N SER A 259 5.91 -10.72 -21.40
CA SER A 259 4.83 -10.26 -22.27
C SER A 259 5.29 -9.09 -23.16
N SER A 260 4.38 -8.55 -23.96
CA SER A 260 4.61 -7.33 -24.75
C SER A 260 4.30 -6.03 -23.99
N TRP A 261 4.19 -6.06 -22.66
CA TRP A 261 4.01 -4.88 -21.85
C TRP A 261 5.39 -4.27 -21.52
N GLU A 262 5.50 -2.96 -21.57
CA GLU A 262 6.70 -2.20 -21.30
C GLU A 262 6.40 -1.09 -20.29
N TYR A 263 7.42 -0.60 -19.56
CA TYR A 263 7.24 0.48 -18.57
C TYR A 263 6.73 1.78 -19.16
N GLU A 264 6.92 2.00 -20.44
CA GLU A 264 6.37 3.12 -21.22
C GLU A 264 4.83 3.06 -21.33
N ASN A 265 4.22 1.89 -21.10
CA ASN A 265 2.78 1.70 -21.01
C ASN A 265 2.18 2.13 -19.67
N ILE A 266 3.00 2.56 -18.68
CA ILE A 266 2.49 3.12 -17.43
C ILE A 266 1.68 4.38 -17.76
N PHE A 267 0.41 4.36 -17.32
CA PHE A 267 -0.51 5.46 -17.56
C PHE A 267 -0.09 6.74 -16.81
N ALA A 268 0.30 6.62 -15.54
CA ALA A 268 0.74 7.75 -14.72
C ALA A 268 1.43 7.32 -13.42
N GLU A 269 2.18 8.23 -12.84
CA GLU A 269 2.49 8.21 -11.40
C GLU A 269 1.34 8.83 -10.61
N LEU A 270 1.01 8.27 -9.44
CA LEU A 270 -0.11 8.75 -8.63
C LEU A 270 0.06 10.23 -8.22
N GLY A 271 1.31 10.69 -8.05
CA GLY A 271 1.62 12.09 -7.76
C GLY A 271 1.14 13.05 -8.83
N SER A 272 1.27 12.70 -10.12
CA SER A 272 0.77 13.52 -11.21
C SER A 272 -0.76 13.63 -11.23
N ILE A 273 -1.44 12.55 -10.82
CA ILE A 273 -2.90 12.49 -10.73
C ILE A 273 -3.41 13.38 -9.58
N THR A 274 -2.81 13.26 -8.39
CA THR A 274 -3.19 14.06 -7.22
C THR A 274 -2.98 15.55 -7.48
N LYS A 275 -1.92 15.92 -8.18
CA LYS A 275 -1.62 17.32 -8.53
C LYS A 275 -2.62 17.89 -9.54
N ASN A 276 -2.86 17.17 -10.62
CA ASN A 276 -3.62 17.70 -11.76
C ASN A 276 -5.12 17.42 -11.69
N LYS A 277 -5.56 16.40 -10.97
CA LYS A 277 -6.96 15.95 -10.83
C LYS A 277 -7.71 15.74 -12.17
N LYS A 278 -6.97 15.60 -13.30
CA LYS A 278 -7.53 15.58 -14.66
C LYS A 278 -8.08 14.22 -15.10
N TYR A 279 -7.58 13.13 -14.52
CA TYR A 279 -7.82 11.78 -15.05
C TYR A 279 -9.02 11.06 -14.46
N HIS A 280 -9.73 11.71 -13.55
CA HIS A 280 -10.82 11.14 -12.77
C HIS A 280 -11.97 10.56 -13.61
N LYS A 281 -12.32 11.18 -14.74
CA LYS A 281 -13.47 10.76 -15.58
C LYS A 281 -13.13 9.68 -16.60
N GLU A 282 -11.90 9.61 -17.08
CA GLU A 282 -11.50 8.74 -18.18
C GLU A 282 -11.26 7.29 -17.75
N CYS A 283 -11.04 7.05 -16.46
CA CYS A 283 -10.61 5.76 -15.94
C CYS A 283 -11.74 4.86 -15.41
N ILE A 284 -12.95 5.40 -15.22
CA ILE A 284 -14.06 4.67 -14.57
C ILE A 284 -14.64 3.54 -15.45
N GLN A 285 -14.44 3.59 -16.75
CA GLN A 285 -14.97 2.61 -17.71
C GLN A 285 -13.98 1.53 -18.11
N GLN A 286 -12.73 1.60 -17.66
CA GLN A 286 -11.68 0.63 -17.98
C GLN A 286 -11.10 0.07 -16.69
N ASN A 287 -10.53 -1.13 -16.77
CA ASN A 287 -9.77 -1.68 -15.65
C ASN A 287 -8.61 -0.76 -15.31
N SER A 288 -8.38 -0.54 -14.03
CA SER A 288 -7.25 0.24 -13.52
C SER A 288 -6.48 -0.55 -12.47
N LEU A 289 -5.17 -0.41 -12.51
CA LEU A 289 -4.25 -1.09 -11.60
C LEU A 289 -3.34 -0.05 -10.94
N PHE A 290 -3.47 0.13 -9.65
CA PHE A 290 -2.48 0.84 -8.85
C PHE A 290 -1.47 -0.14 -8.28
N LYS A 291 -0.22 -0.04 -8.74
CA LYS A 291 0.90 -0.81 -8.21
C LYS A 291 1.74 0.06 -7.29
N SER A 292 1.87 -0.34 -6.02
CA SER A 292 2.68 0.35 -5.02
C SER A 292 3.76 -0.55 -4.45
N VAL A 293 4.93 0.02 -4.26
CA VAL A 293 6.07 -0.59 -3.54
C VAL A 293 6.40 0.16 -2.24
N GLY A 294 5.75 1.32 -2.05
CA GLY A 294 5.90 2.18 -0.86
C GLY A 294 7.12 3.09 -0.93
N LEU A 295 6.94 4.33 -0.56
CA LEU A 295 7.94 5.39 -0.66
C LEU A 295 8.21 6.02 0.70
N GLY A 296 9.46 6.43 0.95
CA GLY A 296 9.88 7.00 2.25
C GLY A 296 9.16 8.29 2.64
N PHE A 297 8.68 9.08 1.66
CA PHE A 297 7.92 10.29 1.96
C PHE A 297 6.60 10.00 2.70
N GLN A 298 6.00 8.82 2.47
CA GLN A 298 4.76 8.43 3.15
C GLN A 298 4.98 8.26 4.65
N ASP A 299 6.13 7.69 5.02
CA ASP A 299 6.53 7.51 6.41
C ASP A 299 6.83 8.87 7.07
N LEU A 300 7.55 9.78 6.37
CA LEU A 300 7.82 11.14 6.86
C LEU A 300 6.52 11.94 7.04
N ALA A 301 5.66 11.98 6.02
CA ALA A 301 4.43 12.76 6.07
C ALA A 301 3.53 12.31 7.24
N LEU A 302 3.40 10.99 7.46
CA LEU A 302 2.58 10.48 8.55
C LEU A 302 3.20 10.74 9.93
N THR A 303 4.52 10.61 10.09
CA THR A 303 5.17 10.94 11.36
C THR A 303 5.12 12.43 11.68
N GLU A 304 5.22 13.31 10.68
CA GLU A 304 5.01 14.76 10.87
C GLU A 304 3.55 15.07 11.29
N LEU A 305 2.56 14.37 10.72
CA LEU A 305 1.17 14.51 11.13
C LEU A 305 0.97 14.07 12.59
N LEU A 306 1.55 12.95 12.98
CA LEU A 306 1.48 12.44 14.36
C LEU A 306 2.09 13.43 15.36
N LEU A 307 3.28 13.96 15.07
CA LEU A 307 3.93 14.95 15.96
C LEU A 307 3.10 16.23 16.16
N LYS A 308 2.29 16.61 15.15
CA LYS A 308 1.38 17.77 15.27
C LYS A 308 0.14 17.48 16.12
N LYS A 309 -0.21 16.21 16.30
CA LYS A 309 -1.37 15.76 17.07
C LYS A 309 -1.04 15.45 18.53
N MET A 310 0.24 15.32 18.84
CA MET A 310 0.80 15.10 20.19
C MET A 310 1.12 16.41 20.88
#